data_abc35a492c79266d5ff373c2d21d7c0b
#
_entry.id   abc35a492c79266d5ff373c2d21d7c0b
#
_cell.length_a   1.000
_cell.length_b   1.000
_cell.length_c   1.000
_cell.angle_alpha   90.00
_cell.angle_beta   90.00
_cell.angle_gamma   90.00
#
_symmetry.space_group_name_H-M   'P 1'
#
loop_
_entity.id
_entity.type
_entity.pdbx_description
1 polymer ?
#
loop_
_entity_poly.entity_id
_entity_poly.type
_entity_poly.pdbx_seq_one_letter_code
_entity_poly.pdbx_strand_id
1 'polypeptide(L)'
;LCLTIISLKQFSHKSIANKSKSELNSQVISDSISKIASEYPGEIGVAVIINNQDTVTVNNKSIYPMMSVFKVHQALALCNDFDKKGISLDTLVKINREKLDPKTWSPMMKDYSTSVLSLTVRDLLRYTLIQSDNNASNIMFKNMLNTAQTDSFIAKLIPRSSFQIAYTEEEMSADHDKAYSNYTSPLGAAILMNRLFTESLISNEKQNFIKNTLTECKTGVDRIVAPLLDKEGVVIAHKTGSGCVNENGILAAHNDVAFIRLPNNKHYTLAVFVKDFKGNEKQAAKIIARISGTVYSLLIQF
;
A
#
# COMPACT_ATOMS: atom_id res chain seq x y z
N LEU A 1 7.79 52.95 11.85
CA LEU A 1 8.29 51.83 12.73
C LEU A 1 7.16 51.05 13.43
N CYS A 2 6.03 51.69 13.82
CA CYS A 2 4.91 50.99 14.50
C CYS A 2 4.08 50.04 13.60
N LEU A 3 3.92 50.33 12.31
CA LEU A 3 3.11 49.51 11.40
C LEU A 3 3.76 48.17 11.02
N THR A 4 5.10 48.11 11.00
CA THR A 4 5.86 46.88 10.70
C THR A 4 5.83 45.87 11.86
N ILE A 5 5.75 46.34 13.09
CA ILE A 5 5.73 45.45 14.28
C ILE A 5 4.37 44.77 14.46
N ILE A 6 3.27 45.48 14.09
CA ILE A 6 1.89 44.88 14.16
C ILE A 6 1.71 43.78 13.11
N SER A 7 2.25 43.97 11.90
CA SER A 7 2.19 42.94 10.84
C SER A 7 2.95 41.67 11.21
N LEU A 8 4.14 41.78 11.77
CA LEU A 8 4.96 40.65 12.21
C LEU A 8 4.32 39.87 13.38
N LYS A 9 3.68 40.58 14.34
CA LYS A 9 2.96 39.90 15.43
C LYS A 9 1.70 39.15 14.96
N GLN A 10 0.94 39.71 14.01
CA GLN A 10 -0.23 39.02 13.46
C GLN A 10 0.15 37.77 12.63
N PHE A 11 1.25 37.83 11.86
CA PHE A 11 1.75 36.69 11.12
C PHE A 11 2.26 35.57 12.05
N SER A 12 2.98 35.94 13.12
CA SER A 12 3.46 35.00 14.13
C SER A 12 2.32 34.32 14.89
N HIS A 13 1.27 35.05 15.30
CA HIS A 13 0.13 34.46 16.00
C HIS A 13 -0.73 33.55 15.12
N LYS A 14 -0.91 33.84 13.82
CA LYS A 14 -1.63 33.02 12.89
C LYS A 14 -0.90 31.70 12.61
N SER A 15 0.43 31.74 12.50
CA SER A 15 1.27 30.53 12.31
C SER A 15 1.25 29.63 13.55
N ILE A 16 1.33 30.20 14.74
CA ILE A 16 1.31 29.43 16.01
C ILE A 16 -0.08 28.80 16.27
N ALA A 17 -1.16 29.55 16.01
CA ALA A 17 -2.52 29.03 16.17
C ALA A 17 -2.84 27.89 15.17
N ASN A 18 -2.38 27.97 13.91
CA ASN A 18 -2.56 26.90 12.93
C ASN A 18 -1.73 25.65 13.29
N LYS A 19 -0.53 25.83 13.82
CA LYS A 19 0.30 24.70 14.25
C LYS A 19 -0.32 23.93 15.42
N SER A 20 -0.85 24.65 16.40
CA SER A 20 -1.53 24.02 17.54
C SER A 20 -2.82 23.28 17.14
N LYS A 21 -3.57 23.80 16.17
CA LYS A 21 -4.78 23.13 15.64
C LYS A 21 -4.42 21.82 14.91
N SER A 22 -3.40 21.82 14.06
CA SER A 22 -2.93 20.63 13.35
C SER A 22 -2.43 19.56 14.33
N GLU A 23 -1.64 19.94 15.34
CA GLU A 23 -1.15 19.05 16.38
C GLU A 23 -2.31 18.42 17.19
N LEU A 24 -3.34 19.22 17.53
CA LEU A 24 -4.53 18.71 18.24
C LEU A 24 -5.31 17.71 17.37
N ASN A 25 -5.49 18.00 16.09
CA ASN A 25 -6.17 17.12 15.15
C ASN A 25 -5.41 15.79 15.00
N SER A 26 -4.08 15.83 14.87
CA SER A 26 -3.24 14.64 14.79
C SER A 26 -3.33 13.77 16.05
N GLN A 27 -3.41 14.40 17.23
CA GLN A 27 -3.59 13.68 18.48
C GLN A 27 -4.95 12.98 18.55
N VAL A 28 -6.04 13.65 18.18
CA VAL A 28 -7.40 13.07 18.15
C VAL A 28 -7.46 11.87 17.21
N ILE A 29 -6.83 11.94 16.04
CA ILE A 29 -6.73 10.82 15.10
C ILE A 29 -5.95 9.67 15.74
N SER A 30 -4.78 9.94 16.32
CA SER A 30 -3.93 8.93 16.98
C SER A 30 -4.66 8.22 18.10
N ASP A 31 -5.33 8.95 18.99
CA ASP A 31 -6.07 8.40 20.14
C ASP A 31 -7.25 7.53 19.67
N SER A 32 -7.98 7.98 18.64
CA SER A 32 -9.09 7.23 18.07
C SER A 32 -8.63 5.91 17.44
N ILE A 33 -7.54 5.92 16.70
CA ILE A 33 -6.95 4.72 16.10
C ILE A 33 -6.43 3.79 17.20
N SER A 34 -5.71 4.32 18.19
CA SER A 34 -5.15 3.56 19.31
C SER A 34 -6.25 2.84 20.11
N LYS A 35 -7.36 3.53 20.35
CA LYS A 35 -8.54 2.95 21.01
C LYS A 35 -9.07 1.77 20.19
N ILE A 36 -9.27 1.92 18.88
CA ILE A 36 -9.74 0.83 18.03
C ILE A 36 -8.74 -0.34 18.06
N ALA A 37 -7.44 -0.06 17.90
CA ALA A 37 -6.41 -1.09 17.87
C ALA A 37 -6.36 -1.91 19.19
N SER A 38 -6.60 -1.26 20.34
CA SER A 38 -6.57 -1.93 21.65
C SER A 38 -7.77 -2.85 21.93
N GLU A 39 -8.83 -2.77 21.15
CA GLU A 39 -10.03 -3.60 21.32
C GLU A 39 -9.87 -5.03 20.76
N TYR A 40 -8.80 -5.31 20.03
CA TYR A 40 -8.66 -6.56 19.28
C TYR A 40 -7.38 -7.32 19.62
N PRO A 41 -7.42 -8.67 19.64
CA PRO A 41 -6.24 -9.50 19.86
C PRO A 41 -5.39 -9.60 18.58
N GLY A 42 -4.19 -9.08 18.62
CA GLY A 42 -3.24 -9.01 17.50
C GLY A 42 -2.53 -7.67 17.47
N GLU A 43 -1.57 -7.54 16.57
CA GLU A 43 -0.83 -6.31 16.42
C GLU A 43 -1.39 -5.51 15.23
N ILE A 44 -1.89 -4.29 15.51
CA ILE A 44 -2.48 -3.42 14.50
C ILE A 44 -1.62 -2.18 14.38
N GLY A 45 -0.97 -2.04 13.23
CA GLY A 45 -0.11 -0.91 12.89
C GLY A 45 -0.78 0.01 11.87
N VAL A 46 -0.72 1.31 12.12
CA VAL A 46 -1.36 2.30 11.27
C VAL A 46 -0.43 3.48 11.02
N ALA A 47 -0.45 4.00 9.80
CA ALA A 47 0.13 5.29 9.45
C ALA A 47 -0.83 6.08 8.57
N VAL A 48 -0.96 7.37 8.86
CA VAL A 48 -1.72 8.34 8.06
C VAL A 48 -0.81 9.50 7.69
N ILE A 49 -0.71 9.83 6.40
CA ILE A 49 -0.02 11.03 5.92
C ILE A 49 -1.10 11.95 5.33
N ILE A 50 -1.20 13.18 5.83
CA ILE A 50 -2.27 14.12 5.50
C ILE A 50 -1.67 15.29 4.71
N ASN A 51 -2.07 15.46 3.45
CA ASN A 51 -1.66 16.57 2.56
C ASN A 51 -0.14 16.80 2.49
N ASN A 52 0.69 15.76 2.61
CA ASN A 52 2.16 15.82 2.70
C ASN A 52 2.70 16.69 3.88
N GLN A 53 1.89 16.98 4.88
CA GLN A 53 2.26 17.89 5.98
C GLN A 53 2.28 17.18 7.32
N ASP A 54 1.17 16.54 7.69
CA ASP A 54 1.01 15.91 8.99
C ASP A 54 1.12 14.39 8.88
N THR A 55 1.71 13.77 9.89
CA THR A 55 1.85 12.31 9.96
C THR A 55 1.39 11.81 11.32
N VAL A 56 0.49 10.83 11.29
CA VAL A 56 0.00 10.14 12.48
C VAL A 56 0.38 8.66 12.39
N THR A 57 0.90 8.09 13.47
CA THR A 57 1.26 6.66 13.51
C THR A 57 0.82 6.01 14.79
N VAL A 58 0.39 4.73 14.69
CA VAL A 58 0.10 3.85 15.81
C VAL A 58 0.83 2.54 15.61
N ASN A 59 1.54 2.04 16.61
CA ASN A 59 2.35 0.81 16.58
C ASN A 59 3.37 0.76 15.42
N ASN A 60 3.95 1.90 15.05
CA ASN A 60 4.85 2.01 13.91
C ASN A 60 6.28 1.48 14.15
N LYS A 61 6.64 1.17 15.40
CA LYS A 61 7.98 0.62 15.73
C LYS A 61 8.10 -0.85 15.36
N SER A 62 6.98 -1.55 15.25
CA SER A 62 6.93 -2.94 14.82
C SER A 62 7.04 -3.07 13.31
N ILE A 63 7.49 -4.24 12.88
CA ILE A 63 7.51 -4.64 11.47
C ILE A 63 6.32 -5.58 11.19
N TYR A 64 5.74 -5.42 10.00
CA TYR A 64 4.55 -6.16 9.58
C TYR A 64 4.82 -6.89 8.27
N PRO A 65 4.45 -8.17 8.14
CA PRO A 65 4.58 -8.88 6.87
C PRO A 65 3.69 -8.22 5.82
N MET A 66 4.30 -7.82 4.70
CA MET A 66 3.60 -7.05 3.65
C MET A 66 2.57 -7.87 2.91
N MET A 67 2.78 -9.19 2.81
CA MET A 67 2.05 -10.00 1.85
C MET A 67 2.03 -9.29 0.48
N SER A 68 0.98 -9.38 -0.29
CA SER A 68 0.93 -8.78 -1.63
C SER A 68 1.02 -7.25 -1.70
N VAL A 69 1.15 -6.52 -0.58
CA VAL A 69 1.43 -5.08 -0.62
C VAL A 69 2.78 -4.81 -1.32
N PHE A 70 3.76 -5.71 -1.21
CA PHE A 70 5.07 -5.56 -1.88
C PHE A 70 4.98 -5.47 -3.42
N LYS A 71 3.86 -5.87 -4.03
CA LYS A 71 3.65 -5.79 -5.49
C LYS A 71 3.66 -4.36 -6.03
N VAL A 72 3.35 -3.36 -5.19
CA VAL A 72 3.57 -1.94 -5.54
C VAL A 72 5.06 -1.64 -5.67
N HIS A 73 5.88 -2.15 -4.77
CA HIS A 73 7.33 -2.01 -4.79
C HIS A 73 7.91 -2.65 -6.06
N GLN A 74 7.46 -3.87 -6.39
CA GLN A 74 7.84 -4.59 -7.61
C GLN A 74 7.49 -3.78 -8.86
N ALA A 75 6.26 -3.27 -8.96
CA ALA A 75 5.81 -2.50 -10.12
C ALA A 75 6.64 -1.23 -10.33
N LEU A 76 6.91 -0.47 -9.26
CA LEU A 76 7.75 0.73 -9.31
C LEU A 76 9.18 0.40 -9.75
N ALA A 77 9.79 -0.63 -9.18
CA ALA A 77 11.16 -1.02 -9.48
C ALA A 77 11.29 -1.52 -10.93
N LEU A 78 10.35 -2.35 -11.39
CA LEU A 78 10.33 -2.86 -12.76
C LEU A 78 10.14 -1.73 -13.77
N CYS A 79 9.21 -0.81 -13.53
CA CYS A 79 8.97 0.34 -14.40
C CYS A 79 10.20 1.27 -14.47
N ASN A 80 10.89 1.51 -13.34
CA ASN A 80 12.15 2.26 -13.34
C ASN A 80 13.28 1.56 -14.14
N ASP A 81 13.38 0.24 -14.02
CA ASP A 81 14.37 -0.53 -14.80
C ASP A 81 14.07 -0.47 -16.29
N PHE A 82 12.79 -0.58 -16.65
CA PHE A 82 12.33 -0.46 -18.05
C PHE A 82 12.54 0.94 -18.63
N ASP A 83 12.37 2.01 -17.83
CA ASP A 83 12.71 3.36 -18.25
C ASP A 83 14.18 3.47 -18.62
N LYS A 84 15.08 2.95 -17.78
CA LYS A 84 16.53 2.98 -18.02
C LYS A 84 16.96 2.19 -19.23
N LYS A 85 16.25 1.11 -19.55
CA LYS A 85 16.54 0.21 -20.68
C LYS A 85 15.79 0.58 -21.95
N GLY A 86 14.90 1.57 -21.93
CA GLY A 86 14.04 1.93 -23.06
C GLY A 86 13.04 0.83 -23.43
N ILE A 87 12.61 0.00 -22.47
CA ILE A 87 11.70 -1.12 -22.71
C ILE A 87 10.25 -0.65 -22.52
N SER A 88 9.40 -0.97 -23.49
CA SER A 88 7.96 -0.70 -23.45
C SER A 88 7.23 -1.68 -22.53
N LEU A 89 6.18 -1.21 -21.86
CA LEU A 89 5.24 -2.09 -21.14
C LEU A 89 4.44 -3.00 -22.10
N ASP A 90 4.39 -2.68 -23.39
CA ASP A 90 3.72 -3.47 -24.41
C ASP A 90 4.60 -4.61 -24.97
N THR A 91 5.80 -4.79 -24.40
CA THR A 91 6.68 -5.93 -24.68
C THR A 91 5.97 -7.24 -24.36
N LEU A 92 5.89 -8.13 -25.36
CA LEU A 92 5.24 -9.44 -25.24
C LEU A 92 6.11 -10.44 -24.48
N VAL A 93 5.47 -11.16 -23.59
CA VAL A 93 6.04 -12.27 -22.79
C VAL A 93 5.32 -13.55 -23.14
N LYS A 94 6.07 -14.55 -23.62
CA LYS A 94 5.56 -15.90 -23.82
C LYS A 94 5.65 -16.71 -22.54
N ILE A 95 4.54 -17.21 -22.07
CA ILE A 95 4.39 -17.90 -20.78
C ILE A 95 3.90 -19.32 -21.07
N ASN A 96 4.70 -20.32 -20.70
CA ASN A 96 4.25 -21.71 -20.70
C ASN A 96 3.40 -21.95 -19.45
N ARG A 97 2.12 -22.27 -19.63
CA ARG A 97 1.16 -22.49 -18.56
C ARG A 97 1.56 -23.63 -17.61
N GLU A 98 2.22 -24.67 -18.11
CA GLU A 98 2.67 -25.80 -17.30
C GLU A 98 3.74 -25.44 -16.27
N LYS A 99 4.43 -24.28 -16.47
CA LYS A 99 5.43 -23.76 -15.54
C LYS A 99 4.84 -22.86 -14.45
N LEU A 100 3.53 -22.63 -14.47
CA LEU A 100 2.83 -21.82 -13.48
C LEU A 100 2.37 -22.71 -12.32
N ASP A 101 2.38 -22.15 -11.11
CA ASP A 101 1.83 -22.85 -9.94
C ASP A 101 0.29 -22.87 -10.01
N PRO A 102 -0.35 -24.04 -10.17
CA PRO A 102 -1.80 -24.14 -10.23
C PRO A 102 -2.48 -24.00 -8.86
N LYS A 103 -1.72 -24.05 -7.76
CA LYS A 103 -2.26 -23.99 -6.40
C LYS A 103 -2.26 -22.58 -5.81
N THR A 104 -1.49 -21.68 -6.41
CA THR A 104 -1.44 -20.29 -5.92
C THR A 104 -2.63 -19.45 -6.41
N TRP A 105 -2.88 -18.32 -5.74
CA TRP A 105 -3.90 -17.37 -6.20
C TRP A 105 -3.48 -16.75 -7.55
N SER A 106 -4.16 -17.10 -8.61
CA SER A 106 -3.87 -16.63 -9.96
C SER A 106 -5.13 -16.51 -10.82
N PRO A 107 -5.81 -15.34 -10.80
CA PRO A 107 -6.88 -15.03 -11.75
C PRO A 107 -6.45 -15.15 -13.20
N MET A 108 -5.22 -14.77 -13.54
CA MET A 108 -4.66 -14.92 -14.89
C MET A 108 -4.79 -16.38 -15.41
N MET A 109 -4.51 -17.37 -14.56
CA MET A 109 -4.64 -18.76 -14.96
C MET A 109 -6.10 -19.20 -15.20
N LYS A 110 -7.07 -18.52 -14.63
CA LYS A 110 -8.50 -18.78 -14.86
C LYS A 110 -8.98 -18.17 -16.17
N ASP A 111 -8.44 -17.00 -16.53
CA ASP A 111 -8.83 -16.26 -17.72
C ASP A 111 -8.24 -16.88 -19.01
N TYR A 112 -7.14 -17.63 -18.91
CA TYR A 112 -6.45 -18.24 -20.05
C TYR A 112 -6.31 -19.75 -19.88
N SER A 113 -6.82 -20.53 -20.84
CA SER A 113 -6.78 -22.01 -20.84
C SER A 113 -5.75 -22.59 -21.81
N THR A 114 -5.13 -21.77 -22.67
CA THR A 114 -4.13 -22.22 -23.65
C THR A 114 -2.83 -22.66 -23.01
N SER A 115 -2.12 -23.62 -23.62
CA SER A 115 -0.83 -24.12 -23.12
C SER A 115 0.28 -23.06 -23.11
N VAL A 116 0.22 -22.10 -24.04
CA VAL A 116 1.12 -20.96 -24.12
C VAL A 116 0.30 -19.67 -24.14
N LEU A 117 0.59 -18.78 -23.20
CA LEU A 117 0.01 -17.44 -23.13
C LEU A 117 0.99 -16.45 -23.76
N SER A 118 0.47 -15.45 -24.47
CA SER A 118 1.25 -14.31 -24.94
C SER A 118 0.62 -13.04 -24.34
N LEU A 119 1.24 -12.51 -23.30
CA LEU A 119 0.76 -11.33 -22.54
C LEU A 119 1.79 -10.23 -22.60
N THR A 120 1.36 -8.98 -22.55
CA THR A 120 2.27 -7.86 -22.39
C THR A 120 2.74 -7.74 -20.93
N VAL A 121 3.84 -7.05 -20.69
CA VAL A 121 4.25 -6.69 -19.31
C VAL A 121 3.17 -5.83 -18.65
N ARG A 122 2.50 -4.98 -19.43
CA ARG A 122 1.32 -4.21 -18.98
C ARG A 122 0.23 -5.12 -18.42
N ASP A 123 -0.10 -6.22 -19.12
CA ASP A 123 -1.11 -7.18 -18.65
C ASP A 123 -0.67 -7.86 -17.34
N LEU A 124 0.60 -8.27 -17.25
CA LEU A 124 1.14 -8.87 -16.02
C LEU A 124 1.07 -7.92 -14.83
N LEU A 125 1.43 -6.64 -15.03
CA LEU A 125 1.30 -5.60 -14.00
C LEU A 125 -0.16 -5.37 -13.61
N ARG A 126 -1.10 -5.36 -14.56
CA ARG A 126 -2.53 -5.23 -14.27
C ARG A 126 -3.04 -6.41 -13.45
N TYR A 127 -2.74 -7.66 -13.82
CA TYR A 127 -3.09 -8.82 -13.01
C TYR A 127 -2.50 -8.74 -11.59
N THR A 128 -1.24 -8.32 -11.48
CA THR A 128 -0.52 -8.21 -10.22
C THR A 128 -1.11 -7.13 -9.30
N LEU A 129 -1.47 -5.97 -9.82
CA LEU A 129 -1.93 -4.84 -9.02
C LEU A 129 -3.45 -4.85 -8.79
N ILE A 130 -4.25 -5.19 -9.81
CA ILE A 130 -5.72 -5.17 -9.74
C ILE A 130 -6.26 -6.37 -8.97
N GLN A 131 -5.76 -7.58 -9.30
CA GLN A 131 -6.28 -8.84 -8.79
C GLN A 131 -5.31 -9.57 -7.88
N SER A 132 -4.14 -8.96 -7.62
CA SER A 132 -3.11 -9.54 -6.76
C SER A 132 -2.58 -10.90 -7.23
N ASP A 133 -2.48 -11.13 -8.54
CA ASP A 133 -2.05 -12.40 -9.15
C ASP A 133 -0.61 -12.76 -8.76
N ASN A 134 -0.42 -13.96 -8.20
CA ASN A 134 0.88 -14.42 -7.73
C ASN A 134 1.76 -14.95 -8.86
N ASN A 135 1.21 -15.67 -9.83
CA ASN A 135 1.98 -16.13 -10.97
C ASN A 135 2.48 -14.97 -11.84
N ALA A 136 1.65 -13.94 -12.06
CA ALA A 136 2.08 -12.75 -12.79
C ALA A 136 3.26 -12.05 -12.07
N SER A 137 3.20 -11.93 -10.75
CA SER A 137 4.30 -11.41 -9.93
C SER A 137 5.56 -12.27 -10.04
N ASN A 138 5.45 -13.59 -9.88
CA ASN A 138 6.57 -14.53 -9.97
C ASN A 138 7.24 -14.51 -11.35
N ILE A 139 6.46 -14.41 -12.45
CA ILE A 139 6.99 -14.29 -13.81
C ILE A 139 7.88 -13.05 -13.93
N MET A 140 7.43 -11.90 -13.41
CA MET A 140 8.21 -10.66 -13.46
C MET A 140 9.48 -10.75 -12.63
N PHE A 141 9.44 -11.32 -11.41
CA PHE A 141 10.63 -11.54 -10.59
C PHE A 141 11.63 -12.50 -11.23
N LYS A 142 11.15 -13.56 -11.84
CA LYS A 142 12.00 -14.60 -12.44
C LYS A 142 12.68 -14.14 -13.72
N ASN A 143 11.96 -13.37 -14.56
CA ASN A 143 12.39 -13.11 -15.92
C ASN A 143 12.83 -11.67 -16.19
N MET A 144 12.56 -10.71 -15.29
CA MET A 144 12.75 -9.29 -15.57
C MET A 144 13.58 -8.59 -14.49
N LEU A 145 13.10 -8.52 -13.27
CA LEU A 145 13.76 -7.81 -12.17
C LEU A 145 13.56 -8.59 -10.86
N ASN A 146 14.62 -9.10 -10.27
CA ASN A 146 14.54 -9.93 -9.07
C ASN A 146 14.25 -9.14 -7.78
N THR A 147 14.02 -9.87 -6.67
CA THR A 147 13.70 -9.28 -5.36
C THR A 147 14.80 -8.36 -4.85
N ALA A 148 16.08 -8.74 -4.96
CA ALA A 148 17.21 -7.93 -4.51
C ALA A 148 17.34 -6.60 -5.27
N GLN A 149 17.10 -6.62 -6.58
CA GLN A 149 17.11 -5.40 -7.41
C GLN A 149 15.92 -4.49 -7.06
N THR A 150 14.76 -5.08 -6.80
CA THR A 150 13.56 -4.37 -6.33
C THR A 150 13.84 -3.72 -4.99
N ASP A 151 14.33 -4.47 -4.02
CA ASP A 151 14.69 -4.00 -2.68
C ASP A 151 15.70 -2.84 -2.73
N SER A 152 16.77 -2.99 -3.52
CA SER A 152 17.79 -1.95 -3.71
C SER A 152 17.26 -0.67 -4.34
N PHE A 153 16.28 -0.76 -5.24
CA PHE A 153 15.65 0.42 -5.81
C PHE A 153 14.76 1.13 -4.79
N ILE A 154 13.93 0.40 -4.08
CA ILE A 154 13.02 0.95 -3.07
C ILE A 154 13.78 1.61 -1.91
N ALA A 155 14.96 1.10 -1.55
CA ALA A 155 15.84 1.71 -0.53
C ALA A 155 16.32 3.13 -0.90
N LYS A 156 16.17 3.56 -2.16
CA LYS A 156 16.42 4.94 -2.59
C LYS A 156 15.21 5.84 -2.39
N LEU A 157 14.04 5.25 -2.20
CA LEU A 157 12.78 5.96 -2.10
C LEU A 157 12.28 6.11 -0.65
N ILE A 158 12.51 5.09 0.19
CA ILE A 158 12.06 5.09 1.59
C ILE A 158 13.19 4.62 2.51
N PRO A 159 13.15 4.94 3.82
CA PRO A 159 14.20 4.55 4.76
C PRO A 159 14.45 3.04 4.75
N ARG A 160 15.69 2.63 4.60
CA ARG A 160 16.11 1.21 4.55
C ARG A 160 15.64 0.41 5.77
N SER A 161 15.59 1.02 6.92
CA SER A 161 15.14 0.40 8.17
C SER A 161 13.64 0.11 8.22
N SER A 162 12.86 0.65 7.27
CA SER A 162 11.41 0.57 7.30
C SER A 162 10.83 -0.61 6.51
N PHE A 163 11.63 -1.33 5.71
CA PHE A 163 11.12 -2.40 4.85
C PHE A 163 12.22 -3.41 4.47
N GLN A 164 11.80 -4.56 3.97
CA GLN A 164 12.63 -5.54 3.29
C GLN A 164 11.81 -6.33 2.27
N ILE A 165 12.40 -6.59 1.10
CA ILE A 165 11.87 -7.50 0.07
C ILE A 165 12.93 -8.56 -0.19
N ALA A 166 12.72 -9.76 0.35
CA ALA A 166 13.66 -10.87 0.28
C ALA A 166 13.18 -12.00 -0.64
N TYR A 167 11.88 -12.28 -0.67
CA TYR A 167 11.33 -13.48 -1.28
C TYR A 167 10.20 -13.17 -2.28
N THR A 168 10.02 -14.09 -3.23
CA THR A 168 8.90 -14.11 -4.18
C THR A 168 7.64 -14.71 -3.55
N GLU A 169 6.48 -14.61 -4.22
CA GLU A 169 5.26 -15.29 -3.78
C GLU A 169 5.42 -16.82 -3.75
N GLU A 170 6.16 -17.40 -4.71
CA GLU A 170 6.46 -18.82 -4.78
C GLU A 170 7.26 -19.29 -3.56
N GLU A 171 8.31 -18.56 -3.19
CA GLU A 171 9.15 -18.87 -2.04
C GLU A 171 8.42 -18.74 -0.70
N MET A 172 7.54 -17.71 -0.57
CA MET A 172 6.71 -17.51 0.62
C MET A 172 5.58 -18.55 0.73
N SER A 173 5.08 -19.04 -0.40
CA SER A 173 4.06 -20.11 -0.42
C SER A 173 4.66 -21.47 -0.03
N ALA A 174 5.91 -21.72 -0.40
CA ALA A 174 6.64 -22.95 -0.04
C ALA A 174 7.05 -22.98 1.44
N ASP A 175 7.25 -21.82 2.04
CA ASP A 175 7.70 -21.65 3.43
C ASP A 175 7.07 -20.41 4.03
N HIS A 176 6.06 -20.60 4.88
CA HIS A 176 5.27 -19.50 5.45
C HIS A 176 6.09 -18.55 6.35
N ASP A 177 7.17 -19.00 6.95
CA ASP A 177 8.06 -18.15 7.76
C ASP A 177 8.76 -17.09 6.90
N LYS A 178 9.00 -17.38 5.62
CA LYS A 178 9.54 -16.41 4.66
C LYS A 178 8.62 -15.21 4.42
N ALA A 179 7.32 -15.38 4.60
CA ALA A 179 6.37 -14.26 4.45
C ALA A 179 6.65 -13.13 5.45
N TYR A 180 7.17 -13.44 6.64
CA TYR A 180 7.57 -12.43 7.64
C TYR A 180 8.87 -11.72 7.28
N SER A 181 9.64 -12.24 6.35
CA SER A 181 10.88 -11.60 5.85
C SER A 181 10.62 -10.54 4.77
N ASN A 182 9.44 -10.55 4.15
CA ASN A 182 8.97 -9.43 3.33
C ASN A 182 8.14 -8.50 4.21
N TYR A 183 8.79 -7.54 4.84
CA TYR A 183 8.15 -6.70 5.86
C TYR A 183 8.22 -5.21 5.55
N THR A 184 7.36 -4.46 6.21
CA THR A 184 7.40 -2.99 6.26
C THR A 184 6.95 -2.48 7.63
N SER A 185 7.33 -1.24 7.96
CA SER A 185 6.61 -0.47 8.97
C SER A 185 5.39 0.20 8.32
N PRO A 186 4.30 0.47 9.06
CA PRO A 186 3.15 1.19 8.52
C PRO A 186 3.53 2.51 7.84
N LEU A 187 4.42 3.28 8.45
CA LEU A 187 4.90 4.54 7.88
C LEU A 187 5.73 4.34 6.61
N GLY A 188 6.56 3.30 6.54
CA GLY A 188 7.33 2.98 5.34
C GLY A 188 6.42 2.75 4.13
N ALA A 189 5.38 1.94 4.32
CA ALA A 189 4.38 1.68 3.27
C ALA A 189 3.58 2.95 2.90
N ALA A 190 3.18 3.75 3.90
CA ALA A 190 2.47 5.00 3.66
C ALA A 190 3.33 6.01 2.90
N ILE A 191 4.62 6.16 3.25
CA ILE A 191 5.55 7.05 2.54
C ILE A 191 5.68 6.63 1.07
N LEU A 192 5.89 5.35 0.78
CA LEU A 192 6.04 4.90 -0.60
C LEU A 192 4.79 5.18 -1.43
N MET A 193 3.61 4.83 -0.89
CA MET A 193 2.33 5.08 -1.56
C MET A 193 2.08 6.59 -1.75
N ASN A 194 2.34 7.40 -0.73
CA ASN A 194 2.19 8.85 -0.81
C ASN A 194 3.09 9.46 -1.88
N ARG A 195 4.39 9.13 -1.87
CA ARG A 195 5.36 9.61 -2.85
C ARG A 195 5.01 9.19 -4.28
N LEU A 196 4.51 7.95 -4.47
CA LEU A 196 4.04 7.49 -5.78
C LEU A 196 2.99 8.44 -6.37
N PHE A 197 2.11 9.01 -5.55
CA PHE A 197 1.03 9.89 -6.01
C PHE A 197 1.41 11.38 -6.06
N THR A 198 2.36 11.82 -5.25
CA THR A 198 2.65 13.25 -5.05
C THR A 198 4.00 13.70 -5.59
N GLU A 199 4.90 12.78 -5.95
CA GLU A 199 6.24 13.08 -6.48
C GLU A 199 6.46 12.40 -7.84
N SER A 200 7.52 12.80 -8.55
CA SER A 200 7.98 12.13 -9.78
C SER A 200 9.08 11.15 -9.43
N LEU A 201 8.78 9.86 -9.41
CA LEU A 201 9.70 8.80 -9.02
C LEU A 201 10.33 8.08 -10.22
N ILE A 202 9.58 7.97 -11.32
CA ILE A 202 9.92 7.30 -12.57
C ILE A 202 9.30 8.10 -13.73
N SER A 203 9.37 7.63 -14.98
CA SER A 203 8.73 8.33 -16.10
C SER A 203 7.23 8.55 -15.85
N ASN A 204 6.71 9.70 -16.30
CA ASN A 204 5.30 10.05 -16.13
C ASN A 204 4.35 9.00 -16.72
N GLU A 205 4.70 8.42 -17.87
CA GLU A 205 3.89 7.39 -18.54
C GLU A 205 3.68 6.18 -17.62
N LYS A 206 4.79 5.58 -17.15
CA LYS A 206 4.75 4.37 -16.34
C LYS A 206 4.22 4.64 -14.93
N GLN A 207 4.54 5.80 -14.37
CA GLN A 207 4.00 6.18 -13.06
C GLN A 207 2.49 6.38 -13.10
N ASN A 208 1.96 7.06 -14.11
CA ASN A 208 0.52 7.23 -14.30
C ASN A 208 -0.17 5.89 -14.58
N PHE A 209 0.47 4.99 -15.32
CA PHE A 209 -0.04 3.64 -15.50
C PHE A 209 -0.22 2.92 -14.14
N ILE A 210 0.81 2.94 -13.26
CA ILE A 210 0.71 2.33 -11.92
C ILE A 210 -0.40 3.00 -11.10
N LYS A 211 -0.45 4.34 -11.06
CA LYS A 211 -1.49 5.09 -10.33
C LYS A 211 -2.89 4.70 -10.77
N ASN A 212 -3.15 4.71 -12.08
CA ASN A 212 -4.46 4.36 -12.64
C ASN A 212 -4.81 2.90 -12.36
N THR A 213 -3.84 1.98 -12.49
CA THR A 213 -4.05 0.55 -12.22
C THR A 213 -4.42 0.30 -10.75
N LEU A 214 -3.85 1.05 -9.80
CA LEU A 214 -4.19 0.93 -8.38
C LEU A 214 -5.61 1.47 -8.06
N THR A 215 -6.16 2.40 -8.86
CA THR A 215 -7.56 2.81 -8.70
C THR A 215 -8.56 1.76 -9.19
N GLU A 216 -8.12 0.80 -9.99
CA GLU A 216 -8.92 -0.31 -10.49
C GLU A 216 -8.81 -1.57 -9.59
N CYS A 217 -8.14 -1.50 -8.45
CA CYS A 217 -7.94 -2.63 -7.55
C CYS A 217 -9.27 -3.27 -7.15
N LYS A 218 -9.37 -4.60 -7.30
CA LYS A 218 -10.58 -5.40 -7.05
C LYS A 218 -10.53 -6.20 -5.76
N THR A 219 -9.37 -6.24 -5.09
CA THR A 219 -9.21 -6.99 -3.84
C THR A 219 -9.50 -6.07 -2.64
N GLY A 220 -10.05 -6.61 -1.54
CA GLY A 220 -10.23 -5.89 -0.28
C GLY A 220 -11.24 -4.74 -0.33
N VAL A 221 -12.30 -4.88 -1.11
CA VAL A 221 -13.42 -3.92 -1.13
C VAL A 221 -14.12 -3.79 0.23
N ASP A 222 -13.86 -4.73 1.13
CA ASP A 222 -14.34 -4.78 2.51
C ASP A 222 -13.36 -4.16 3.54
N ARG A 223 -12.24 -3.55 3.10
CA ARG A 223 -11.19 -2.95 3.92
C ARG A 223 -11.25 -1.41 3.89
N ILE A 224 -10.16 -0.73 3.55
CA ILE A 224 -10.09 0.75 3.50
C ILE A 224 -11.21 1.34 2.63
N VAL A 225 -11.54 0.68 1.54
CA VAL A 225 -12.54 1.14 0.56
C VAL A 225 -13.96 1.11 1.13
N ALA A 226 -14.30 0.12 1.96
CA ALA A 226 -15.67 -0.15 2.41
C ALA A 226 -16.45 1.09 2.93
N PRO A 227 -15.93 1.90 3.86
CA PRO A 227 -16.64 3.07 4.38
C PRO A 227 -16.63 4.27 3.43
N LEU A 228 -15.94 4.17 2.28
CA LEU A 228 -15.72 5.26 1.34
C LEU A 228 -16.47 5.06 0.01
N LEU A 229 -17.06 3.89 -0.22
CA LEU A 229 -17.71 3.53 -1.50
C LEU A 229 -18.81 4.53 -1.93
N ASP A 230 -19.57 5.03 -0.95
CA ASP A 230 -20.69 5.94 -1.20
C ASP A 230 -20.31 7.43 -1.08
N LYS A 231 -19.01 7.74 -0.98
CA LYS A 231 -18.53 9.10 -0.82
C LYS A 231 -18.26 9.73 -2.19
N GLU A 232 -19.16 10.61 -2.61
CA GLU A 232 -19.08 11.28 -3.90
C GLU A 232 -17.76 12.04 -4.08
N GLY A 233 -17.13 11.88 -5.25
CA GLY A 233 -15.88 12.54 -5.61
C GLY A 233 -14.62 12.03 -4.89
N VAL A 234 -14.73 11.02 -4.04
CA VAL A 234 -13.56 10.37 -3.42
C VAL A 234 -12.96 9.39 -4.42
N VAL A 235 -11.65 9.50 -4.65
CA VAL A 235 -10.89 8.56 -5.48
C VAL A 235 -9.91 7.80 -4.61
N ILE A 236 -9.92 6.46 -4.73
CA ILE A 236 -9.11 5.56 -3.90
C ILE A 236 -8.23 4.73 -4.82
N ALA A 237 -6.93 4.76 -4.58
CA ALA A 237 -5.97 3.87 -5.19
C ALA A 237 -5.34 3.04 -4.07
N HIS A 238 -5.43 1.70 -4.14
CA HIS A 238 -4.99 0.88 -3.02
C HIS A 238 -4.38 -0.46 -3.43
N LYS A 239 -3.67 -1.09 -2.49
CA LYS A 239 -3.16 -2.44 -2.62
C LYS A 239 -3.29 -3.18 -1.31
N THR A 240 -3.87 -4.37 -1.39
CA THR A 240 -4.07 -5.28 -0.26
C THR A 240 -2.95 -6.32 -0.12
N GLY A 241 -2.82 -6.87 1.08
CA GLY A 241 -2.03 -8.05 1.38
C GLY A 241 -2.80 -8.98 2.33
N SER A 242 -2.87 -10.27 2.02
CA SER A 242 -3.56 -11.27 2.85
C SER A 242 -2.63 -12.45 3.10
N GLY A 243 -2.50 -12.84 4.35
CA GLY A 243 -1.80 -14.03 4.80
C GLY A 243 -2.76 -15.18 5.09
N CYS A 244 -2.20 -16.34 5.42
CA CYS A 244 -2.95 -17.52 5.81
C CYS A 244 -3.26 -17.52 7.32
N VAL A 245 -4.28 -18.26 7.71
CA VAL A 245 -4.50 -18.66 9.09
C VAL A 245 -3.66 -19.92 9.36
N ASN A 246 -2.85 -19.89 10.40
CA ASN A 246 -2.02 -21.04 10.79
C ASN A 246 -2.83 -22.06 11.59
N GLU A 247 -2.18 -23.20 11.93
CA GLU A 247 -2.79 -24.30 12.71
C GLU A 247 -3.27 -23.89 14.10
N ASN A 248 -2.76 -22.78 14.67
CA ASN A 248 -3.18 -22.21 15.94
C ASN A 248 -4.35 -21.22 15.81
N GLY A 249 -4.94 -21.09 14.63
CA GLY A 249 -6.03 -20.16 14.35
C GLY A 249 -5.60 -18.68 14.32
N ILE A 250 -4.31 -18.42 14.09
CA ILE A 250 -3.75 -17.06 14.02
C ILE A 250 -3.62 -16.67 12.54
N LEU A 251 -4.25 -15.57 12.16
CA LEU A 251 -4.11 -14.93 10.87
C LEU A 251 -2.79 -14.16 10.83
N ALA A 252 -1.86 -14.60 9.99
CA ALA A 252 -0.50 -14.05 9.92
C ALA A 252 -0.50 -12.55 9.53
N ALA A 253 -1.34 -12.17 8.55
CA ALA A 253 -1.46 -10.78 8.12
C ALA A 253 -2.76 -10.50 7.37
N HIS A 254 -3.29 -9.27 7.52
CA HIS A 254 -4.38 -8.72 6.73
C HIS A 254 -4.17 -7.21 6.60
N ASN A 255 -3.86 -6.74 5.40
CA ASN A 255 -3.30 -5.42 5.19
C ASN A 255 -4.03 -4.68 4.08
N ASP A 256 -4.03 -3.34 4.16
CA ASP A 256 -4.41 -2.49 3.04
C ASP A 256 -3.66 -1.15 3.13
N VAL A 257 -3.18 -0.66 1.98
CA VAL A 257 -2.47 0.61 1.87
C VAL A 257 -3.08 1.40 0.73
N ALA A 258 -3.56 2.60 1.01
CA ALA A 258 -4.32 3.42 0.08
C ALA A 258 -3.84 4.87 0.03
N PHE A 259 -3.86 5.44 -1.16
CA PHE A 259 -3.89 6.88 -1.38
C PHE A 259 -5.32 7.31 -1.67
N ILE A 260 -5.85 8.26 -0.91
CA ILE A 260 -7.22 8.73 -0.99
C ILE A 260 -7.21 10.23 -1.34
N ARG A 261 -7.84 10.58 -2.46
CA ARG A 261 -8.07 11.96 -2.88
C ARG A 261 -9.51 12.35 -2.58
N LEU A 262 -9.68 13.48 -1.92
CA LEU A 262 -10.96 14.06 -1.56
C LEU A 262 -11.46 15.05 -2.64
N PRO A 263 -12.77 15.36 -2.71
CA PRO A 263 -13.32 16.27 -3.71
C PRO A 263 -12.72 17.68 -3.73
N ASN A 264 -12.23 18.16 -2.57
CA ASN A 264 -11.60 19.48 -2.39
C ASN A 264 -10.10 19.52 -2.73
N ASN A 265 -9.60 18.54 -3.50
CA ASN A 265 -8.19 18.32 -3.83
C ASN A 265 -7.26 18.04 -2.63
N LYS A 266 -7.77 17.96 -1.41
CA LYS A 266 -7.02 17.40 -0.29
C LYS A 266 -6.82 15.90 -0.50
N HIS A 267 -5.80 15.35 0.14
CA HIS A 267 -5.54 13.92 0.07
C HIS A 267 -4.97 13.41 1.38
N TYR A 268 -5.08 12.12 1.58
CA TYR A 268 -4.34 11.43 2.62
C TYR A 268 -3.94 10.04 2.16
N THR A 269 -2.86 9.54 2.74
CA THR A 269 -2.45 8.16 2.57
C THR A 269 -2.69 7.42 3.87
N LEU A 270 -3.34 6.27 3.79
CA LEU A 270 -3.64 5.41 4.94
C LEU A 270 -3.01 4.03 4.71
N ALA A 271 -2.20 3.59 5.66
CA ALA A 271 -1.66 2.23 5.71
C ALA A 271 -2.16 1.56 6.98
N VAL A 272 -2.81 0.41 6.85
CA VAL A 272 -3.29 -0.41 7.97
C VAL A 272 -2.78 -1.84 7.81
N PHE A 273 -2.07 -2.30 8.82
CA PHE A 273 -1.51 -3.63 8.91
C PHE A 273 -2.07 -4.33 10.14
N VAL A 274 -2.64 -5.52 9.94
CA VAL A 274 -3.06 -6.41 11.02
C VAL A 274 -2.16 -7.63 10.98
N LYS A 275 -1.46 -7.93 12.08
CA LYS A 275 -0.47 -9.00 12.19
C LYS A 275 -0.80 -9.90 13.38
N ASP A 276 -0.57 -11.20 13.22
CA ASP A 276 -0.73 -12.22 14.26
C ASP A 276 -2.09 -12.13 14.97
N PHE A 277 -3.14 -11.97 14.16
CA PHE A 277 -4.49 -11.72 14.64
C PHE A 277 -5.20 -13.01 15.01
N LYS A 278 -5.64 -13.09 16.25
CA LYS A 278 -6.45 -14.22 16.73
C LYS A 278 -7.91 -14.02 16.34
N GLY A 279 -8.22 -14.40 15.10
CA GLY A 279 -9.53 -14.24 14.47
C GLY A 279 -9.46 -14.56 12.97
N ASN A 280 -10.51 -14.24 12.24
CA ASN A 280 -10.59 -14.52 10.81
C ASN A 280 -10.42 -13.26 9.94
N GLU A 281 -10.24 -13.48 8.63
CA GLU A 281 -10.07 -12.40 7.65
C GLU A 281 -11.21 -11.38 7.65
N LYS A 282 -12.45 -11.83 7.82
CA LYS A 282 -13.63 -10.95 7.86
C LYS A 282 -13.61 -10.01 9.07
N GLN A 283 -13.12 -10.49 10.21
CA GLN A 283 -12.95 -9.65 11.39
C GLN A 283 -11.82 -8.65 11.20
N ALA A 284 -10.67 -9.08 10.64
CA ALA A 284 -9.55 -8.20 10.33
C ALA A 284 -9.94 -7.12 9.30
N ALA A 285 -10.70 -7.47 8.26
CA ALA A 285 -11.23 -6.51 7.30
C ALA A 285 -12.12 -5.44 7.95
N LYS A 286 -12.99 -5.84 8.88
CA LYS A 286 -13.83 -4.90 9.63
C LYS A 286 -13.03 -3.92 10.49
N ILE A 287 -11.91 -4.37 11.07
CA ILE A 287 -10.99 -3.48 11.81
C ILE A 287 -10.43 -2.41 10.88
N ILE A 288 -9.92 -2.84 9.70
CA ILE A 288 -9.38 -1.94 8.69
C ILE A 288 -10.43 -0.93 8.22
N ALA A 289 -11.64 -1.40 7.92
CA ALA A 289 -12.75 -0.55 7.52
C ALA A 289 -13.14 0.46 8.61
N ARG A 290 -13.19 0.02 9.86
CA ARG A 290 -13.51 0.91 11.00
C ARG A 290 -12.46 2.01 11.17
N ILE A 291 -11.17 1.66 11.07
CA ILE A 291 -10.07 2.65 11.11
C ILE A 291 -10.21 3.63 9.95
N SER A 292 -10.42 3.14 8.72
CA SER A 292 -10.60 3.98 7.54
C SER A 292 -11.76 4.97 7.69
N GLY A 293 -12.93 4.49 8.12
CA GLY A 293 -14.11 5.33 8.33
C GLY A 293 -13.89 6.38 9.43
N THR A 294 -13.19 6.03 10.51
CA THR A 294 -12.84 6.96 11.58
C THR A 294 -11.90 8.05 11.09
N VAL A 295 -10.82 7.68 10.38
CA VAL A 295 -9.86 8.64 9.81
C VAL A 295 -10.57 9.59 8.83
N TYR A 296 -11.37 9.06 7.91
CA TYR A 296 -12.13 9.87 6.96
C TYR A 296 -13.06 10.85 7.68
N SER A 297 -13.85 10.38 8.64
CA SER A 297 -14.81 11.22 9.37
C SER A 297 -14.14 12.36 10.13
N LEU A 298 -12.97 12.12 10.72
CA LEU A 298 -12.20 13.16 11.41
C LEU A 298 -11.61 14.16 10.40
N LEU A 299 -11.05 13.70 9.28
CA LEU A 299 -10.42 14.58 8.29
C LEU A 299 -11.39 15.51 7.56
N ILE A 300 -12.66 15.12 7.39
CA ILE A 300 -13.67 15.99 6.79
C ILE A 300 -14.25 17.03 7.76
N GLN A 301 -14.06 16.85 9.08
CA GLN A 301 -14.49 17.79 10.12
C GLN A 301 -13.46 18.91 10.35
N PHE A 302 -12.21 18.70 9.96
CA PHE A 302 -11.08 19.63 10.15
C PHE A 302 -10.84 20.48 8.90
#